data_0140addb1f5ba14c976f77692b0cab6e
#
_entry.id   0140addb1f5ba14c976f77692b0cab6e
#
_cell.length_a   1.000
_cell.length_b   1.000
_cell.length_c   1.000
_cell.angle_alpha   90.00
_cell.angle_beta   90.00
_cell.angle_gamma   90.00
#
_symmetry.space_group_name_H-M   'P 1'
#
loop_
_entity.id
_entity.type
_entity.pdbx_description
1 polymer ?
#
loop_
_entity_poly.entity_id
_entity_poly.type
_entity_poly.pdbx_seq_one_letter_code
_entity_poly.pdbx_strand_id
1 'polypeptide(L)'
;LASDAEEAKEILRGERFYDIDKLEWATNTLHQTMAHISLGYYPAQICFPPIETDLAYKPFMSSEILEALDDDQINVYRDVYRQLIAPIMKKEKPGMVGISIVQQKQIIPTFTFSKMIKEEFPDVHITIGGNIVTRIRDELKTQDTLFGYIDSAVLYEGENAYLQLVDAVENLKPLSGLPNLIYRDESGIH
;
A
#
# COMPACT_ATOMS: atom_id res chain seq x y z
N LEU A 1 2.40 1.28 -28.49
CA LEU A 1 2.68 0.72 -27.16
C LEU A 1 1.46 0.83 -26.21
N ALA A 2 0.80 2.01 -26.07
CA ALA A 2 -0.38 2.14 -25.21
C ALA A 2 -1.56 1.31 -25.72
N SER A 3 -1.85 1.34 -27.02
CA SER A 3 -2.90 0.52 -27.64
C SER A 3 -2.63 -0.97 -27.50
N ASP A 4 -1.37 -1.37 -27.64
CA ASP A 4 -0.96 -2.76 -27.55
C ASP A 4 -1.06 -3.27 -26.10
N ALA A 5 -0.78 -2.39 -25.11
CA ALA A 5 -0.96 -2.72 -23.70
C ALA A 5 -2.43 -2.95 -23.32
N GLU A 6 -3.36 -2.17 -23.88
CA GLU A 6 -4.79 -2.41 -23.67
C GLU A 6 -5.24 -3.74 -24.31
N GLU A 7 -4.84 -4.01 -25.54
CA GLU A 7 -5.11 -5.31 -26.17
C GLU A 7 -4.52 -6.48 -25.36
N ALA A 8 -3.29 -6.33 -24.87
CA ALA A 8 -2.66 -7.34 -24.02
C ALA A 8 -3.47 -7.61 -22.74
N LYS A 9 -3.98 -6.57 -22.08
CA LYS A 9 -4.87 -6.73 -20.91
C LYS A 9 -6.18 -7.44 -21.26
N GLU A 10 -6.77 -7.15 -22.42
CA GLU A 10 -7.99 -7.83 -22.88
C GLU A 10 -7.74 -9.33 -23.14
N ILE A 11 -6.58 -9.68 -23.72
CA ILE A 11 -6.20 -11.08 -23.90
C ILE A 11 -6.09 -11.80 -22.56
N LEU A 12 -5.40 -11.19 -21.58
CA LEU A 12 -5.22 -11.79 -20.24
C LEU A 12 -6.51 -11.96 -19.46
N ARG A 13 -7.54 -11.17 -19.74
CA ARG A 13 -8.84 -11.17 -19.04
C ARG A 13 -9.93 -11.95 -19.78
N GLY A 14 -9.70 -12.33 -21.02
CA GLY A 14 -10.69 -12.95 -21.90
C GLY A 14 -10.37 -14.37 -22.27
N GLU A 15 -11.22 -14.95 -23.14
CA GLU A 15 -11.06 -16.33 -23.63
C GLU A 15 -9.75 -16.55 -24.40
N ARG A 16 -9.18 -15.49 -25.00
CA ARG A 16 -7.89 -15.54 -25.71
C ARG A 16 -6.69 -15.85 -24.77
N PHE A 17 -6.88 -15.84 -23.45
CA PHE A 17 -5.88 -16.27 -22.47
C PHE A 17 -5.42 -17.72 -22.68
N TYR A 18 -6.30 -18.60 -23.19
CA TYR A 18 -6.00 -20.02 -23.42
C TYR A 18 -5.29 -20.28 -24.78
N ASP A 19 -5.10 -19.25 -25.59
CA ASP A 19 -4.29 -19.30 -26.81
C ASP A 19 -2.84 -18.95 -26.44
N ILE A 20 -1.94 -19.94 -26.53
CA ILE A 20 -0.56 -19.82 -26.04
C ILE A 20 0.19 -18.69 -26.76
N ASP A 21 0.02 -18.56 -28.07
CA ASP A 21 0.72 -17.52 -28.85
C ASP A 21 0.26 -16.11 -28.42
N LYS A 22 -1.04 -15.95 -28.17
CA LYS A 22 -1.61 -14.68 -27.69
C LYS A 22 -1.23 -14.38 -26.25
N LEU A 23 -1.19 -15.40 -25.39
CA LEU A 23 -0.73 -15.24 -24.01
C LEU A 23 0.73 -14.79 -23.97
N GLU A 24 1.60 -15.41 -24.76
CA GLU A 24 3.02 -15.04 -24.86
C GLU A 24 3.18 -13.61 -25.37
N TRP A 25 2.47 -13.26 -26.45
CA TRP A 25 2.50 -11.90 -26.99
C TRP A 25 2.03 -10.86 -25.95
N ALA A 26 0.90 -11.13 -25.27
CA ALA A 26 0.34 -10.22 -24.27
C ALA A 26 1.29 -10.03 -23.08
N THR A 27 1.87 -11.13 -22.59
CA THR A 27 2.83 -11.10 -21.48
C THR A 27 4.08 -10.29 -21.86
N ASN A 28 4.67 -10.53 -23.03
CA ASN A 28 5.84 -9.81 -23.53
C ASN A 28 5.53 -8.32 -23.74
N THR A 29 4.36 -7.99 -24.27
CA THR A 29 3.91 -6.61 -24.46
C THR A 29 3.81 -5.85 -23.15
N LEU A 30 3.19 -6.46 -22.13
CA LEU A 30 3.10 -5.84 -20.81
C LEU A 30 4.47 -5.73 -20.12
N HIS A 31 5.33 -6.74 -20.26
CA HIS A 31 6.70 -6.67 -19.76
C HIS A 31 7.46 -5.47 -20.34
N GLN A 32 7.44 -5.32 -21.66
CA GLN A 32 8.08 -4.18 -22.35
C GLN A 32 7.46 -2.85 -21.93
N THR A 33 6.13 -2.80 -21.77
CA THR A 33 5.42 -1.60 -21.33
C THR A 33 5.88 -1.18 -19.92
N MET A 34 5.97 -2.13 -18.96
CA MET A 34 6.45 -1.84 -17.61
C MET A 34 7.93 -1.40 -17.62
N ALA A 35 8.77 -2.01 -18.44
CA ALA A 35 10.16 -1.58 -18.59
C ALA A 35 10.26 -0.13 -19.10
N HIS A 36 9.42 0.27 -20.05
CA HIS A 36 9.40 1.66 -20.53
C HIS A 36 8.89 2.64 -19.47
N ILE A 37 7.84 2.26 -18.71
CA ILE A 37 7.34 3.08 -17.60
C ILE A 37 8.45 3.27 -16.55
N SER A 38 9.22 2.22 -16.25
CA SER A 38 10.33 2.27 -15.28
C SER A 38 11.40 3.30 -15.64
N LEU A 39 11.59 3.63 -16.91
CA LEU A 39 12.55 4.68 -17.31
C LEU A 39 12.20 6.05 -16.76
N GLY A 40 10.89 6.33 -16.57
CA GLY A 40 10.41 7.57 -15.99
C GLY A 40 10.64 7.67 -14.47
N TYR A 41 10.91 6.54 -13.80
CA TYR A 41 11.12 6.46 -12.36
C TYR A 41 12.50 5.91 -11.98
N TYR A 42 13.47 5.96 -12.93
CA TYR A 42 14.81 5.43 -12.67
C TYR A 42 15.42 6.02 -11.38
N PRO A 43 16.03 5.21 -10.49
CA PRO A 43 16.40 3.80 -10.65
C PRO A 43 15.33 2.76 -10.25
N ALA A 44 14.09 3.17 -9.97
CA ALA A 44 13.02 2.21 -9.68
C ALA A 44 12.77 1.28 -10.87
N GLN A 45 12.40 0.03 -10.57
CA GLN A 45 12.10 -0.99 -11.57
C GLN A 45 10.71 -1.56 -11.32
N ILE A 46 9.86 -1.54 -12.35
CA ILE A 46 8.53 -2.15 -12.32
C ILE A 46 8.58 -3.38 -13.24
N CYS A 47 8.35 -4.55 -12.67
CA CYS A 47 8.42 -5.82 -13.38
C CYS A 47 7.02 -6.42 -13.62
N PHE A 48 6.92 -7.20 -14.70
CA PHE A 48 5.75 -8.01 -15.02
C PHE A 48 6.17 -9.18 -15.94
N PRO A 49 5.67 -10.42 -15.75
CA PRO A 49 5.36 -11.04 -14.45
C PRO A 49 6.62 -11.42 -13.66
N PRO A 50 6.61 -11.50 -12.33
CA PRO A 50 5.50 -11.10 -11.46
C PRO A 50 5.34 -9.59 -11.38
N ILE A 51 4.19 -9.11 -10.89
CA ILE A 51 4.02 -7.67 -10.63
C ILE A 51 4.82 -7.34 -9.38
N GLU A 52 5.98 -6.76 -9.58
CA GLU A 52 6.85 -6.31 -8.51
C GLU A 52 7.40 -4.93 -8.83
N THR A 53 7.60 -4.13 -7.78
CA THR A 53 8.25 -2.83 -7.88
C THR A 53 9.42 -2.78 -6.91
N ASP A 54 10.60 -2.50 -7.43
CA ASP A 54 11.77 -2.16 -6.64
C ASP A 54 12.01 -0.66 -6.76
N LEU A 55 11.87 0.06 -5.63
CA LEU A 55 12.03 1.51 -5.57
C LEU A 55 13.48 1.94 -5.31
N ALA A 56 14.42 1.01 -5.24
CA ALA A 56 15.81 1.25 -4.82
C ALA A 56 15.94 1.75 -3.37
N TYR A 57 14.90 1.61 -2.55
CA TYR A 57 14.87 1.88 -1.12
C TYR A 57 14.69 0.59 -0.32
N LYS A 58 15.30 0.52 0.87
CA LYS A 58 15.21 -0.66 1.75
C LYS A 58 13.95 -0.57 2.62
N PRO A 59 12.99 -1.47 2.46
CA PRO A 59 11.68 -1.36 3.13
C PRO A 59 11.71 -1.62 4.65
N PHE A 60 12.85 -2.04 5.22
CA PHE A 60 13.03 -2.23 6.66
C PHE A 60 13.92 -1.17 7.33
N MET A 61 14.33 -0.16 6.58
CA MET A 61 15.06 0.97 7.14
C MET A 61 14.16 2.19 7.21
N SER A 62 13.78 2.60 8.43
CA SER A 62 12.84 3.71 8.62
C SER A 62 13.29 5.00 7.95
N SER A 63 14.59 5.29 7.94
CA SER A 63 15.15 6.46 7.23
C SER A 63 14.90 6.40 5.72
N GLU A 64 15.10 5.23 5.10
CA GLU A 64 14.89 5.05 3.67
C GLU A 64 13.38 5.00 3.32
N ILE A 65 12.55 4.45 4.22
CA ILE A 65 11.09 4.56 4.07
C ILE A 65 10.69 6.04 4.03
N LEU A 66 11.11 6.83 5.03
CA LEU A 66 10.75 8.25 5.13
C LEU A 66 11.23 9.05 3.91
N GLU A 67 12.44 8.79 3.43
CA GLU A 67 12.97 9.42 2.22
C GLU A 67 12.10 9.07 0.99
N ALA A 68 11.74 7.80 0.83
CA ALA A 68 10.90 7.34 -0.27
C ALA A 68 9.52 8.00 -0.28
N LEU A 69 8.94 8.33 0.90
CA LEU A 69 7.59 8.91 0.97
C LEU A 69 7.49 10.26 0.24
N ASP A 70 8.57 11.03 0.19
CA ASP A 70 8.61 12.37 -0.40
C ASP A 70 9.27 12.41 -1.78
N ASP A 71 9.77 11.27 -2.27
CA ASP A 71 10.42 11.20 -3.56
C ASP A 71 9.41 11.05 -4.71
N ASP A 72 9.04 12.16 -5.33
CA ASP A 72 8.17 12.18 -6.51
C ASP A 72 8.85 11.62 -7.77
N GLN A 73 10.18 11.47 -7.78
CA GLN A 73 10.92 11.06 -8.96
C GLN A 73 11.03 9.54 -9.07
N ILE A 74 11.22 8.86 -7.94
CA ILE A 74 11.46 7.41 -7.89
C ILE A 74 10.20 6.66 -7.42
N ASN A 75 9.41 7.24 -6.52
CA ASN A 75 8.28 6.57 -5.91
C ASN A 75 7.02 6.65 -6.80
N VAL A 76 6.90 5.72 -7.72
CA VAL A 76 5.73 5.57 -8.62
C VAL A 76 4.39 5.49 -7.88
N TYR A 77 4.37 5.05 -6.62
CA TYR A 77 3.14 4.93 -5.84
C TYR A 77 2.51 6.28 -5.50
N ARG A 78 3.26 7.36 -5.52
CA ARG A 78 2.71 8.71 -5.39
C ARG A 78 1.78 9.05 -6.57
N ASP A 79 2.18 8.67 -7.79
CA ASP A 79 1.32 8.83 -8.96
C ASP A 79 0.15 7.84 -8.98
N VAL A 80 0.37 6.62 -8.54
CA VAL A 80 -0.71 5.64 -8.33
C VAL A 80 -1.75 6.19 -7.34
N TYR A 81 -1.31 6.79 -6.24
CA TYR A 81 -2.22 7.46 -5.30
C TYR A 81 -3.03 8.57 -5.97
N ARG A 82 -2.36 9.51 -6.63
CA ARG A 82 -3.01 10.67 -7.27
C ARG A 82 -4.04 10.26 -8.32
N GLN A 83 -3.72 9.25 -9.11
CA GLN A 83 -4.55 8.84 -10.26
C GLN A 83 -5.65 7.85 -9.89
N LEU A 84 -5.43 6.97 -8.92
CA LEU A 84 -6.35 5.87 -8.61
C LEU A 84 -6.97 5.99 -7.22
N ILE A 85 -6.18 6.27 -6.19
CA ILE A 85 -6.66 6.23 -4.80
C ILE A 85 -7.39 7.52 -4.42
N ALA A 86 -6.80 8.68 -4.68
CA ALA A 86 -7.41 9.96 -4.31
C ALA A 86 -8.81 10.19 -4.92
N PRO A 87 -9.10 9.82 -6.18
CA PRO A 87 -10.47 9.88 -6.72
C PRO A 87 -11.46 8.98 -5.96
N ILE A 88 -11.03 7.78 -5.54
CA ILE A 88 -11.86 6.87 -4.75
C ILE A 88 -12.14 7.47 -3.38
N MET A 89 -11.10 7.99 -2.69
CA MET A 89 -11.23 8.63 -1.39
C MET A 89 -12.21 9.81 -1.44
N LYS A 90 -12.11 10.65 -2.46
CA LYS A 90 -13.02 11.81 -2.67
C LYS A 90 -14.46 11.39 -2.91
N LYS A 91 -14.67 10.29 -3.63
CA LYS A 91 -16.01 9.78 -3.97
C LYS A 91 -16.65 9.05 -2.79
N GLU A 92 -15.94 8.09 -2.19
CA GLU A 92 -16.49 7.20 -1.17
C GLU A 92 -16.45 7.81 0.23
N LYS A 93 -15.54 8.75 0.50
CA LYS A 93 -15.35 9.45 1.79
C LYS A 93 -15.33 8.49 2.98
N PRO A 94 -14.45 7.47 2.98
CA PRO A 94 -14.41 6.49 4.05
C PRO A 94 -13.98 7.15 5.35
N GLY A 95 -14.59 6.75 6.48
CA GLY A 95 -14.11 7.12 7.81
C GLY A 95 -12.88 6.32 8.26
N MET A 96 -12.64 5.17 7.61
CA MET A 96 -11.53 4.28 7.94
C MET A 96 -10.96 3.61 6.68
N VAL A 97 -9.63 3.43 6.66
CA VAL A 97 -8.90 2.71 5.61
C VAL A 97 -8.03 1.63 6.26
N GLY A 98 -8.22 0.38 5.84
CA GLY A 98 -7.39 -0.76 6.24
C GLY A 98 -6.45 -1.18 5.12
N ILE A 99 -5.16 -1.34 5.41
CA ILE A 99 -4.14 -1.78 4.44
C ILE A 99 -3.46 -3.05 4.95
N SER A 100 -3.51 -4.13 4.15
CA SER A 100 -2.86 -5.40 4.47
C SER A 100 -1.47 -5.48 3.86
N ILE A 101 -0.45 -5.76 4.69
CA ILE A 101 0.96 -5.91 4.28
C ILE A 101 1.34 -7.38 4.40
N VAL A 102 1.44 -8.08 3.28
CA VAL A 102 1.80 -9.50 3.24
C VAL A 102 3.21 -9.74 2.69
N GLN A 103 3.79 -8.75 2.02
CA GLN A 103 5.14 -8.79 1.46
C GLN A 103 5.93 -7.53 1.83
N GLN A 104 7.25 -7.67 1.96
CA GLN A 104 8.15 -6.56 2.30
C GLN A 104 8.03 -5.37 1.35
N LYS A 105 7.90 -5.63 0.05
CA LYS A 105 7.77 -4.60 -0.99
C LYS A 105 6.49 -3.76 -0.88
N GLN A 106 5.54 -4.16 -0.03
CA GLN A 106 4.32 -3.40 0.25
C GLN A 106 4.48 -2.37 1.37
N ILE A 107 5.60 -2.36 2.10
CA ILE A 107 5.82 -1.43 3.22
C ILE A 107 5.86 0.02 2.71
N ILE A 108 6.75 0.33 1.77
CA ILE A 108 6.89 1.69 1.23
C ILE A 108 5.57 2.18 0.60
N PRO A 109 4.92 1.44 -0.33
CA PRO A 109 3.62 1.86 -0.86
C PRO A 109 2.55 2.07 0.23
N THR A 110 2.51 1.23 1.26
CA THR A 110 1.57 1.41 2.37
C THR A 110 1.77 2.75 3.06
N PHE A 111 3.00 3.06 3.49
CA PHE A 111 3.28 4.33 4.15
C PHE A 111 3.17 5.53 3.18
N THR A 112 3.47 5.36 1.89
CA THR A 112 3.23 6.39 0.87
C THR A 112 1.74 6.74 0.81
N PHE A 113 0.87 5.74 0.68
CA PHE A 113 -0.57 5.98 0.64
C PHE A 113 -1.09 6.54 1.97
N SER A 114 -0.64 6.00 3.10
CA SER A 114 -1.04 6.48 4.42
C SER A 114 -0.70 7.96 4.62
N LYS A 115 0.53 8.37 4.29
CA LYS A 115 0.95 9.77 4.35
C LYS A 115 0.07 10.66 3.47
N MET A 116 -0.10 10.31 2.20
CA MET A 116 -0.89 11.10 1.25
C MET A 116 -2.37 11.16 1.64
N ILE A 117 -2.93 10.08 2.19
CA ILE A 117 -4.29 10.10 2.75
C ILE A 117 -4.37 11.04 3.94
N LYS A 118 -3.44 10.97 4.90
CA LYS A 118 -3.42 11.86 6.06
C LYS A 118 -3.26 13.34 5.69
N GLU A 119 -2.50 13.65 4.65
CA GLU A 119 -2.34 15.02 4.14
C GLU A 119 -3.65 15.59 3.54
N GLU A 120 -4.42 14.76 2.81
CA GLU A 120 -5.67 15.21 2.17
C GLU A 120 -6.93 14.98 3.04
N PHE A 121 -6.90 13.96 3.90
CA PHE A 121 -8.03 13.49 4.72
C PHE A 121 -7.58 13.18 6.14
N PRO A 122 -7.21 14.18 6.95
CA PRO A 122 -6.58 13.98 8.27
C PRO A 122 -7.44 13.20 9.26
N ASP A 123 -8.76 13.26 9.13
CA ASP A 123 -9.71 12.61 10.03
C ASP A 123 -9.95 11.13 9.72
N VAL A 124 -9.44 10.62 8.59
CA VAL A 124 -9.59 9.22 8.22
C VAL A 124 -8.70 8.35 9.11
N HIS A 125 -9.30 7.38 9.80
CA HIS A 125 -8.54 6.41 10.58
C HIS A 125 -7.84 5.40 9.66
N ILE A 126 -6.51 5.34 9.73
CA ILE A 126 -5.70 4.39 8.94
C ILE A 126 -5.20 3.27 9.84
N THR A 127 -5.56 2.05 9.51
CA THR A 127 -5.04 0.85 10.16
C THR A 127 -4.26 -0.02 9.18
N ILE A 128 -3.16 -0.59 9.65
CA ILE A 128 -2.39 -1.57 8.88
C ILE A 128 -2.51 -2.95 9.53
N GLY A 129 -2.32 -4.00 8.74
CA GLY A 129 -2.36 -5.38 9.24
C GLY A 129 -1.60 -6.32 8.32
N GLY A 130 -1.73 -7.62 8.56
CA GLY A 130 -1.11 -8.68 7.78
C GLY A 130 0.15 -9.27 8.45
N ASN A 131 0.70 -10.33 7.84
CA ASN A 131 1.77 -11.11 8.44
C ASN A 131 3.08 -10.33 8.66
N ILE A 132 3.39 -9.37 7.80
CA ILE A 132 4.57 -8.51 7.96
C ILE A 132 4.42 -7.64 9.20
N VAL A 133 3.26 -7.00 9.39
CA VAL A 133 2.98 -6.16 10.57
C VAL A 133 3.13 -6.95 11.86
N THR A 134 2.60 -8.16 11.90
CA THR A 134 2.75 -9.06 13.06
C THR A 134 4.22 -9.40 13.33
N ARG A 135 5.02 -9.59 12.29
CA ARG A 135 6.46 -9.94 12.43
C ARG A 135 7.31 -8.79 12.93
N ILE A 136 7.00 -7.56 12.55
CA ILE A 136 7.74 -6.34 12.93
C ILE A 136 7.07 -5.56 14.06
N ARG A 137 6.15 -6.17 14.80
CA ARG A 137 5.35 -5.50 15.82
C ARG A 137 6.17 -4.80 16.91
N ASP A 138 7.29 -5.39 17.30
CA ASP A 138 8.14 -4.85 18.37
C ASP A 138 8.95 -3.65 17.84
N GLU A 139 9.44 -3.74 16.63
CA GLU A 139 10.12 -2.64 15.94
C GLU A 139 9.14 -1.50 15.63
N LEU A 140 7.92 -1.83 15.19
CA LEU A 140 6.90 -0.83 14.85
C LEU A 140 6.55 0.05 16.04
N LYS A 141 6.50 -0.50 17.26
CA LYS A 141 6.26 0.25 18.51
C LYS A 141 7.33 1.30 18.82
N THR A 142 8.49 1.21 18.21
CA THR A 142 9.60 2.17 18.37
C THR A 142 9.66 3.23 17.29
N GLN A 143 8.72 3.21 16.33
CA GLN A 143 8.76 4.05 15.12
C GLN A 143 7.73 5.18 15.19
N ASP A 144 7.92 6.13 16.10
CA ASP A 144 7.01 7.27 16.31
C ASP A 144 6.69 8.03 15.03
N THR A 145 7.69 8.25 14.16
CA THR A 145 7.49 9.01 12.92
C THR A 145 6.59 8.25 11.94
N LEU A 146 6.78 6.93 11.80
CA LEU A 146 5.93 6.11 10.93
C LEU A 146 4.51 6.01 11.48
N PHE A 147 4.36 5.96 12.81
CA PHE A 147 3.05 6.05 13.47
C PHE A 147 2.37 7.42 13.32
N GLY A 148 3.08 8.43 12.82
CA GLY A 148 2.47 9.69 12.42
C GLY A 148 1.59 9.60 11.16
N TYR A 149 1.74 8.53 10.39
CA TYR A 149 0.97 8.30 9.15
C TYR A 149 -0.12 7.24 9.29
N ILE A 150 -0.19 6.53 10.42
CA ILE A 150 -1.21 5.52 10.72
C ILE A 150 -1.76 5.75 12.12
N ASP A 151 -2.94 5.25 12.41
CA ASP A 151 -3.57 5.37 13.74
C ASP A 151 -3.47 4.07 14.53
N SER A 152 -3.46 2.92 13.83
CA SER A 152 -3.39 1.62 14.48
C SER A 152 -2.79 0.53 13.59
N ALA A 153 -2.43 -0.59 14.22
CA ALA A 153 -1.96 -1.79 13.53
C ALA A 153 -2.60 -3.03 14.15
N VAL A 154 -3.27 -3.84 13.33
CA VAL A 154 -3.92 -5.09 13.75
C VAL A 154 -2.93 -6.24 13.57
N LEU A 155 -2.75 -7.03 14.64
CA LEU A 155 -1.81 -8.13 14.71
C LEU A 155 -2.51 -9.49 14.58
N TYR A 156 -1.76 -10.49 14.14
CA TYR A 156 -2.20 -11.89 14.03
C TYR A 156 -3.43 -12.06 13.13
N GLU A 157 -4.37 -12.92 13.56
CA GLU A 157 -5.67 -13.11 12.92
C GLU A 157 -6.58 -11.94 13.29
N GLY A 158 -6.78 -11.06 12.31
CA GLY A 158 -7.35 -9.73 12.56
C GLY A 158 -8.86 -9.65 12.56
N GLU A 159 -9.61 -10.70 12.21
CA GLU A 159 -11.04 -10.63 11.93
C GLU A 159 -11.82 -10.04 13.10
N ASN A 160 -11.63 -10.58 14.30
CA ASN A 160 -12.31 -10.10 15.50
C ASN A 160 -11.79 -8.74 15.96
N ALA A 161 -10.46 -8.54 15.92
CA ALA A 161 -9.84 -7.27 16.30
C ALA A 161 -10.28 -6.13 15.36
N TYR A 162 -10.33 -6.41 14.06
CA TYR A 162 -10.77 -5.45 13.06
C TYR A 162 -12.24 -5.04 13.22
N LEU A 163 -13.14 -5.99 13.48
CA LEU A 163 -14.55 -5.69 13.74
C LEU A 163 -14.73 -4.80 14.97
N GLN A 164 -13.99 -5.08 16.06
CA GLN A 164 -14.02 -4.26 17.25
C GLN A 164 -13.41 -2.86 17.01
N LEU A 165 -12.35 -2.80 16.20
CA LEU A 165 -11.73 -1.53 15.79
C LEU A 165 -12.71 -0.67 14.98
N VAL A 166 -13.41 -1.24 14.00
CA VAL A 166 -14.44 -0.54 13.22
C VAL A 166 -15.52 0.02 14.15
N ASP A 167 -16.06 -0.80 15.05
CA ASP A 167 -17.07 -0.34 16.03
C ASP A 167 -16.53 0.77 16.95
N ALA A 168 -15.26 0.68 17.36
CA ALA A 168 -14.64 1.71 18.18
C ALA A 168 -14.45 3.04 17.43
N VAL A 169 -13.98 2.99 16.18
CA VAL A 169 -13.78 4.17 15.34
C VAL A 169 -15.12 4.83 15.00
N GLU A 170 -16.13 4.05 14.57
CA GLU A 170 -17.46 4.58 14.22
C GLU A 170 -18.17 5.25 15.42
N ASN A 171 -18.00 4.69 16.63
CA ASN A 171 -18.67 5.17 17.83
C ASN A 171 -17.77 6.01 18.75
N LEU A 172 -16.60 6.44 18.26
CA LEU A 172 -15.62 7.25 19.01
C LEU A 172 -15.26 6.66 20.38
N LYS A 173 -15.15 5.32 20.46
CA LYS A 173 -14.76 4.61 21.68
C LYS A 173 -13.24 4.57 21.84
N PRO A 174 -12.73 4.46 23.07
CA PRO A 174 -11.31 4.25 23.29
C PRO A 174 -10.80 2.96 22.63
N LEU A 175 -9.60 3.01 22.06
CA LEU A 175 -8.93 1.83 21.48
C LEU A 175 -8.26 0.95 22.55
N SER A 176 -8.11 1.48 23.76
CA SER A 176 -7.53 0.75 24.88
C SER A 176 -8.37 -0.49 25.23
N GLY A 177 -7.69 -1.61 25.36
CA GLY A 177 -8.34 -2.90 25.67
C GLY A 177 -8.80 -3.70 24.45
N LEU A 178 -8.69 -3.18 23.24
CA LEU A 178 -8.92 -3.97 22.03
C LEU A 178 -7.82 -5.03 21.88
N PRO A 179 -8.17 -6.29 21.58
CA PRO A 179 -7.17 -7.35 21.45
C PRO A 179 -6.34 -7.19 20.17
N ASN A 180 -5.09 -7.62 20.24
CA ASN A 180 -4.21 -7.69 19.05
C ASN A 180 -4.09 -6.36 18.29
N LEU A 181 -4.09 -5.24 19.00
CA LEU A 181 -4.01 -3.91 18.43
C LEU A 181 -2.79 -3.17 18.95
N ILE A 182 -2.02 -2.58 18.05
CA ILE A 182 -1.09 -1.49 18.37
C ILE A 182 -1.79 -0.19 17.96
N TYR A 183 -1.79 0.81 18.81
CA TYR A 183 -2.37 2.11 18.51
C TYR A 183 -1.57 3.22 19.20
N ARG A 184 -1.76 4.45 18.75
CA ARG A 184 -1.13 5.62 19.34
C ARG A 184 -2.18 6.51 19.98
N ASP A 185 -1.87 7.01 21.17
CA ASP A 185 -2.63 8.09 21.85
C ASP A 185 -1.66 9.17 22.38
N GLU A 186 -2.17 10.08 23.21
CA GLU A 186 -1.39 11.15 23.81
C GLU A 186 -0.25 10.67 24.72
N SER A 187 -0.33 9.44 25.24
CA SER A 187 0.68 8.85 26.11
C SER A 187 1.76 8.05 25.36
N GLY A 188 1.57 7.80 24.05
CA GLY A 188 2.53 7.10 23.19
C GLY A 188 1.93 5.95 22.39
N ILE A 189 2.80 5.01 21.99
CA ILE A 189 2.40 3.82 21.25
C ILE A 189 2.23 2.64 22.21
N HIS A 190 1.08 1.97 22.16
CA HIS A 190 0.64 0.89 23.05
C HIS A 190 0.56 -0.46 22.34
#